data_427a75a3d1f783ecf9c9215550c4eee9
#
_entry.id   427a75a3d1f783ecf9c9215550c4eee9
#
_cell.length_a   1.000
_cell.length_b   1.000
_cell.length_c   1.000
_cell.angle_alpha   90.00
_cell.angle_beta   90.00
_cell.angle_gamma   90.00
#
_symmetry.space_group_name_H-M   'P 1'
#
loop_
_entity.id
_entity.type
_entity.pdbx_description
1 polymer ?
#
loop_
_entity_poly.entity_id
_entity_poly.type
_entity_poly.pdbx_seq_one_letter_code
_entity_poly.pdbx_strand_id
1 'polypeptide(L)'
;MAATEKSRRAFVIGAGVSGLAAATQLAARGMAVTVFEAAGQAGGRCRSYYDPAMDQVIDNGNHLVLSGNGAVIRYLERIGARNALTGPRRAVFPFTDLKTDARWVLRLNGGPLPWWIASRARRVPGTKPSDYLAYGKLMFAGRKATVAETVPVKGALWDRLMRPLLLAALNTEPESGSAQLAGQIMRETLARGGRACRPRIATPTLGAAFIDPALAFLEKKGSKIELGKRLRNLVVGNRGALALEFSDATVPLSERDMVVLAVPPWVAKELVPDLTVPTEFCAIVNAHFRFPAPKGAPPIMGVIGGMVEWIFAFEDRISVTVSGADAIVDRDREDLARTLWDEVCRALRITANLPAWQVVKEKRATFAATPQEDMKRPPAKTKWRNLMLAGDWTDTGLPATLEGAIRSGDTAAALALRRGGL
;
A
#
# COMPACT_ATOMS: atom_id res chain seq x y z
N MET A 1 -45.02 22.11 7.30
CA MET A 1 -43.93 21.90 6.32
C MET A 1 -42.70 21.46 7.11
N ALA A 2 -42.34 20.16 7.10
CA ALA A 2 -41.13 19.67 7.70
C ALA A 2 -39.95 20.29 6.99
N ALA A 3 -39.10 21.04 7.70
CA ALA A 3 -37.84 21.52 7.17
C ALA A 3 -37.05 20.29 6.71
N THR A 4 -36.82 20.18 5.40
CA THR A 4 -35.93 19.17 4.82
C THR A 4 -34.57 19.33 5.50
N GLU A 5 -34.26 18.43 6.41
CA GLU A 5 -32.96 18.39 7.09
C GLU A 5 -31.88 18.33 6.00
N LYS A 6 -31.20 19.45 5.77
CA LYS A 6 -30.16 19.52 4.73
C LYS A 6 -29.16 18.39 5.00
N SER A 7 -29.08 17.43 4.10
CA SER A 7 -28.14 16.33 4.12
C SER A 7 -26.74 16.85 4.49
N ARG A 8 -26.10 16.25 5.48
CA ARG A 8 -24.76 16.63 5.92
C ARG A 8 -23.77 16.37 4.81
N ARG A 9 -22.93 17.36 4.51
CA ARG A 9 -21.93 17.26 3.44
C ARG A 9 -20.59 16.77 3.98
N ALA A 10 -19.91 15.99 3.17
CA ALA A 10 -18.53 15.60 3.42
C ALA A 10 -17.68 15.91 2.17
N PHE A 11 -16.58 16.57 2.38
CA PHE A 11 -15.61 16.91 1.35
C PHE A 11 -14.34 16.09 1.55
N VAL A 12 -14.00 15.27 0.57
CA VAL A 12 -12.80 14.43 0.58
C VAL A 12 -11.81 15.00 -0.41
N ILE A 13 -10.64 15.39 0.06
CA ILE A 13 -9.58 15.98 -0.76
C ILE A 13 -8.53 14.91 -1.04
N GLY A 14 -8.49 14.44 -2.29
CA GLY A 14 -7.67 13.35 -2.78
C GLY A 14 -8.48 12.09 -3.05
N ALA A 15 -8.44 11.59 -4.29
CA ALA A 15 -9.07 10.36 -4.74
C ALA A 15 -8.09 9.17 -4.80
N GLY A 16 -7.07 9.15 -3.95
CA GLY A 16 -6.28 7.96 -3.66
C GLY A 16 -7.07 6.93 -2.84
N VAL A 17 -6.56 5.72 -2.67
CA VAL A 17 -7.26 4.63 -1.96
C VAL A 17 -7.73 5.03 -0.56
N SER A 18 -6.97 5.84 0.19
CA SER A 18 -7.37 6.33 1.52
C SER A 18 -8.57 7.28 1.45
N GLY A 19 -8.57 8.20 0.47
CA GLY A 19 -9.69 9.12 0.25
C GLY A 19 -10.94 8.39 -0.24
N LEU A 20 -10.79 7.46 -1.18
CA LEU A 20 -11.91 6.62 -1.65
C LEU A 20 -12.47 5.72 -0.55
N ALA A 21 -11.63 5.18 0.35
CA ALA A 21 -12.09 4.43 1.52
C ALA A 21 -12.93 5.30 2.45
N ALA A 22 -12.49 6.53 2.73
CA ALA A 22 -13.27 7.49 3.51
C ALA A 22 -14.58 7.87 2.81
N ALA A 23 -14.51 8.25 1.54
CA ALA A 23 -15.66 8.69 0.74
C ALA A 23 -16.75 7.61 0.65
N THR A 24 -16.36 6.37 0.32
CA THR A 24 -17.31 5.25 0.22
C THR A 24 -17.95 4.92 1.57
N GLN A 25 -17.22 5.04 2.68
CA GLN A 25 -17.77 4.81 4.01
C GLN A 25 -18.76 5.92 4.41
N LEU A 26 -18.44 7.18 4.14
CA LEU A 26 -19.31 8.32 4.43
C LEU A 26 -20.60 8.26 3.58
N ALA A 27 -20.46 7.97 2.27
CA ALA A 27 -21.61 7.82 1.37
C ALA A 27 -22.50 6.61 1.73
N ALA A 28 -21.90 5.49 2.19
CA ALA A 28 -22.66 4.34 2.71
C ALA A 28 -23.50 4.68 3.95
N ARG A 29 -23.14 5.74 4.69
CA ARG A 29 -23.85 6.24 5.88
C ARG A 29 -24.75 7.44 5.58
N GLY A 30 -25.02 7.72 4.29
CA GLY A 30 -26.00 8.72 3.85
C GLY A 30 -25.52 10.17 3.85
N MET A 31 -24.20 10.42 4.00
CA MET A 31 -23.69 11.78 3.82
C MET A 31 -23.63 12.15 2.32
N ALA A 32 -23.88 13.43 1.99
CA ALA A 32 -23.64 13.97 0.67
C ALA A 32 -22.14 14.19 0.47
N VAL A 33 -21.49 13.31 -0.29
CA VAL A 33 -20.03 13.31 -0.46
C VAL A 33 -19.65 14.03 -1.76
N THR A 34 -18.63 14.89 -1.67
CA THR A 34 -17.90 15.41 -2.83
C THR A 34 -16.43 15.06 -2.68
N VAL A 35 -15.87 14.41 -3.69
CA VAL A 35 -14.43 14.06 -3.76
C VAL A 35 -13.78 15.02 -4.74
N PHE A 36 -12.68 15.66 -4.32
CA PHE A 36 -11.83 16.50 -5.17
C PHE A 36 -10.48 15.82 -5.38
N GLU A 37 -10.03 15.73 -6.62
CA GLU A 37 -8.75 15.17 -7.00
C GLU A 37 -7.97 16.15 -7.89
N ALA A 38 -6.71 16.39 -7.55
CA ALA A 38 -5.86 17.33 -8.29
C ALA A 38 -5.45 16.82 -9.67
N ALA A 39 -5.35 15.50 -9.83
CA ALA A 39 -5.03 14.87 -11.10
C ALA A 39 -6.29 14.68 -11.97
N GLY A 40 -6.07 14.48 -13.27
CA GLY A 40 -7.16 14.11 -14.21
C GLY A 40 -7.67 12.67 -14.04
N GLN A 41 -7.11 11.90 -13.11
CA GLN A 41 -7.44 10.50 -12.85
C GLN A 41 -7.39 10.20 -11.36
N ALA A 42 -8.36 9.43 -10.87
CA ALA A 42 -8.36 8.90 -9.50
C ALA A 42 -7.38 7.74 -9.31
N GLY A 43 -7.11 7.38 -8.06
CA GLY A 43 -6.33 6.21 -7.67
C GLY A 43 -4.98 6.53 -7.02
N GLY A 44 -4.41 7.72 -7.26
CA GLY A 44 -3.11 8.09 -6.71
C GLY A 44 -2.03 7.06 -7.06
N ARG A 45 -1.32 6.50 -6.08
CA ARG A 45 -0.31 5.44 -6.29
C ARG A 45 -0.90 4.08 -6.69
N CYS A 46 -2.20 3.87 -6.51
CA CYS A 46 -2.93 2.65 -6.87
C CYS A 46 -3.64 2.75 -8.24
N ARG A 47 -3.30 3.76 -9.05
CA ARG A 47 -3.89 3.96 -10.38
C ARG A 47 -3.37 2.95 -11.40
N SER A 48 -4.19 2.67 -12.39
CA SER A 48 -3.81 1.97 -13.62
C SER A 48 -4.05 2.90 -14.81
N TYR A 49 -3.28 2.77 -15.85
CA TYR A 49 -3.39 3.62 -17.04
C TYR A 49 -2.93 2.87 -18.28
N TYR A 50 -3.44 3.28 -19.44
CA TYR A 50 -2.97 2.77 -20.71
C TYR A 50 -1.56 3.30 -21.01
N ASP A 51 -0.64 2.39 -21.31
CA ASP A 51 0.73 2.70 -21.70
C ASP A 51 0.94 2.38 -23.18
N PRO A 52 1.26 3.40 -24.02
CA PRO A 52 1.43 3.19 -25.47
C PRO A 52 2.63 2.31 -25.84
N ALA A 53 3.71 2.31 -25.05
CA ALA A 53 4.88 1.50 -25.31
C ALA A 53 4.62 0.01 -25.06
N MET A 54 3.73 -0.27 -24.09
CA MET A 54 3.28 -1.62 -23.78
C MET A 54 2.04 -2.02 -24.60
N ASP A 55 1.33 -1.06 -25.21
CA ASP A 55 0.01 -1.26 -25.85
C ASP A 55 -0.95 -2.04 -24.98
N GLN A 56 -1.00 -1.67 -23.68
CA GLN A 56 -1.89 -2.29 -22.69
C GLN A 56 -2.06 -1.41 -21.44
N VAL A 57 -3.05 -1.74 -20.61
CA VAL A 57 -3.21 -1.09 -19.30
C VAL A 57 -2.24 -1.71 -18.31
N ILE A 58 -1.45 -0.84 -17.65
CA ILE A 58 -0.50 -1.21 -16.61
C ILE A 58 -0.83 -0.51 -15.29
N ASP A 59 -0.31 -1.04 -14.21
CA ASP A 59 -0.41 -0.44 -12.89
C ASP A 59 0.76 0.53 -12.63
N ASN A 60 0.54 1.58 -11.83
CA ASN A 60 1.63 2.45 -11.38
C ASN A 60 2.68 1.70 -10.54
N GLY A 61 2.30 0.57 -9.98
CA GLY A 61 3.16 -0.31 -9.21
C GLY A 61 2.45 -1.59 -8.84
N ASN A 62 3.20 -2.61 -8.44
CA ASN A 62 2.61 -3.88 -8.03
C ASN A 62 2.30 -3.87 -6.53
N HIS A 63 1.14 -4.36 -6.15
CA HIS A 63 0.74 -4.46 -4.75
C HIS A 63 0.36 -5.90 -4.40
N LEU A 64 1.03 -6.44 -3.40
CA LEU A 64 0.63 -7.70 -2.77
C LEU A 64 -0.33 -7.41 -1.62
N VAL A 65 -1.49 -8.04 -1.66
CA VAL A 65 -2.44 -8.10 -0.55
C VAL A 65 -2.34 -9.46 0.12
N LEU A 66 -2.46 -9.50 1.43
CA LEU A 66 -2.58 -10.75 2.17
C LEU A 66 -4.04 -10.95 2.62
N SER A 67 -4.48 -12.20 2.67
CA SER A 67 -5.86 -12.54 3.09
C SER A 67 -6.21 -12.09 4.52
N GLY A 68 -5.23 -11.68 5.31
CA GLY A 68 -5.40 -11.10 6.64
C GLY A 68 -5.58 -9.56 6.64
N ASN A 69 -5.46 -8.91 5.49
CA ASN A 69 -5.64 -7.47 5.35
C ASN A 69 -7.12 -7.10 5.46
N GLY A 70 -7.58 -6.95 6.70
CA GLY A 70 -9.01 -6.84 7.02
C GLY A 70 -9.67 -5.56 6.51
N ALA A 71 -8.95 -4.42 6.49
CA ALA A 71 -9.50 -3.18 5.96
C ALA A 71 -9.66 -3.26 4.43
N VAL A 72 -8.67 -3.84 3.73
CA VAL A 72 -8.74 -4.11 2.29
C VAL A 72 -9.98 -4.96 1.97
N ILE A 73 -10.19 -6.06 2.68
CA ILE A 73 -11.32 -6.96 2.40
C ILE A 73 -12.66 -6.25 2.63
N ARG A 74 -12.82 -5.54 3.74
CA ARG A 74 -14.06 -4.76 4.01
C ARG A 74 -14.31 -3.65 2.98
N TYR A 75 -13.25 -3.00 2.52
CA TYR A 75 -13.35 -2.00 1.46
C TYR A 75 -13.85 -2.61 0.15
N LEU A 76 -13.24 -3.71 -0.30
CA LEU A 76 -13.65 -4.41 -1.51
C LEU A 76 -15.09 -4.95 -1.41
N GLU A 77 -15.51 -5.44 -0.25
CA GLU A 77 -16.90 -5.84 0.01
C GLU A 77 -17.85 -4.63 -0.13
N ARG A 78 -17.49 -3.49 0.44
CA ARG A 78 -18.28 -2.25 0.39
C ARG A 78 -18.52 -1.77 -1.03
N ILE A 79 -17.48 -1.80 -1.87
CA ILE A 79 -17.56 -1.35 -3.26
C ILE A 79 -18.01 -2.44 -4.26
N GLY A 80 -18.35 -3.65 -3.77
CA GLY A 80 -18.81 -4.76 -4.61
C GLY A 80 -17.72 -5.47 -5.41
N ALA A 81 -16.44 -5.31 -5.04
CA ALA A 81 -15.27 -5.86 -5.74
C ALA A 81 -14.58 -7.02 -5.00
N ARG A 82 -15.28 -7.77 -4.16
CA ARG A 82 -14.70 -8.85 -3.34
C ARG A 82 -13.91 -9.89 -4.15
N ASN A 83 -14.33 -10.17 -5.38
CA ASN A 83 -13.73 -11.19 -6.25
C ASN A 83 -12.61 -10.61 -7.15
N ALA A 84 -12.25 -9.34 -7.02
CA ALA A 84 -11.20 -8.71 -7.82
C ALA A 84 -9.78 -9.09 -7.39
N LEU A 85 -9.63 -9.88 -6.33
CA LEU A 85 -8.34 -10.39 -5.86
C LEU A 85 -8.23 -11.89 -6.13
N THR A 86 -7.18 -12.29 -6.85
CA THR A 86 -6.87 -13.68 -7.13
C THR A 86 -5.61 -14.16 -6.41
N GLY A 87 -5.40 -15.46 -6.32
CA GLY A 87 -4.20 -16.04 -5.72
C GLY A 87 -4.42 -17.44 -5.14
N PRO A 88 -3.34 -18.08 -4.68
CA PRO A 88 -3.37 -19.46 -4.23
C PRO A 88 -4.24 -19.66 -2.98
N ARG A 89 -4.84 -20.84 -2.85
CA ARG A 89 -5.66 -21.21 -1.69
C ARG A 89 -4.87 -21.37 -0.38
N ARG A 90 -3.56 -21.52 -0.46
CA ARG A 90 -2.64 -21.70 0.67
C ARG A 90 -1.60 -20.58 0.71
N ALA A 91 -1.03 -20.33 1.88
CA ALA A 91 0.11 -19.43 2.04
C ALA A 91 1.38 -20.14 1.57
N VAL A 92 1.69 -19.95 0.31
CA VAL A 92 2.83 -20.56 -0.40
C VAL A 92 3.58 -19.45 -1.11
N PHE A 93 4.88 -19.33 -0.84
CA PHE A 93 5.76 -18.32 -1.40
C PHE A 93 6.99 -19.01 -1.99
N PRO A 94 7.07 -19.17 -3.31
CA PRO A 94 8.28 -19.58 -4.00
C PRO A 94 9.35 -18.50 -3.94
N PHE A 95 10.60 -18.94 -3.78
CA PHE A 95 11.78 -18.08 -3.81
C PHE A 95 12.85 -18.67 -4.73
N THR A 96 13.65 -17.79 -5.33
CA THR A 96 14.88 -18.15 -6.04
C THR A 96 16.01 -17.22 -5.63
N ASP A 97 17.20 -17.77 -5.50
CA ASP A 97 18.45 -17.05 -5.25
C ASP A 97 19.25 -17.02 -6.56
N LEU A 98 19.40 -15.85 -7.16
CA LEU A 98 20.11 -15.67 -8.43
C LEU A 98 21.61 -15.88 -8.34
N LYS A 99 22.20 -15.81 -7.14
CA LYS A 99 23.64 -16.06 -6.94
C LYS A 99 23.98 -17.54 -6.93
N THR A 100 23.09 -18.35 -6.35
CA THR A 100 23.35 -19.79 -6.10
C THR A 100 22.45 -20.71 -6.91
N ASP A 101 21.50 -20.17 -7.69
CA ASP A 101 20.36 -20.88 -8.34
C ASP A 101 19.54 -21.75 -7.38
N ALA A 102 19.68 -21.53 -6.07
CA ALA A 102 18.89 -22.25 -5.07
C ALA A 102 17.42 -21.83 -5.14
N ARG A 103 16.53 -22.82 -5.05
CA ARG A 103 15.08 -22.61 -5.09
C ARG A 103 14.43 -23.28 -3.90
N TRP A 104 13.49 -22.61 -3.29
CA TRP A 104 12.69 -23.18 -2.21
C TRP A 104 11.28 -22.62 -2.20
N VAL A 105 10.42 -23.24 -1.44
CA VAL A 105 9.05 -22.80 -1.27
C VAL A 105 8.73 -22.74 0.20
N LEU A 106 8.48 -21.52 0.68
CA LEU A 106 7.96 -21.30 2.02
C LEU A 106 6.49 -21.70 2.07
N ARG A 107 6.13 -22.64 2.97
CA ARG A 107 4.77 -23.17 3.11
C ARG A 107 4.31 -23.07 4.55
N LEU A 108 3.52 -22.05 4.84
CA LEU A 108 2.97 -21.86 6.18
C LEU A 108 1.81 -22.84 6.44
N ASN A 109 1.68 -23.30 7.69
CA ASN A 109 0.49 -24.00 8.12
C ASN A 109 -0.66 -23.00 8.38
N GLY A 110 -1.90 -23.46 8.36
CA GLY A 110 -3.08 -22.57 8.41
C GLY A 110 -3.31 -21.87 9.73
N GLY A 111 -2.94 -22.48 10.86
CA GLY A 111 -3.16 -21.92 12.21
C GLY A 111 -2.03 -21.01 12.70
N PRO A 112 -2.23 -20.35 13.85
CA PRO A 112 -1.27 -19.39 14.42
C PRO A 112 0.01 -20.03 14.95
N LEU A 113 -0.03 -21.27 15.44
CA LEU A 113 1.16 -21.99 15.87
C LEU A 113 2.00 -22.37 14.67
N PRO A 114 3.27 -21.94 14.58
CA PRO A 114 4.07 -22.07 13.35
C PRO A 114 4.74 -23.45 13.21
N TRP A 115 3.98 -24.52 13.19
CA TRP A 115 4.49 -25.90 13.05
C TRP A 115 5.33 -26.11 11.79
N TRP A 116 5.14 -25.27 10.78
CA TRP A 116 5.92 -25.32 9.54
C TRP A 116 7.42 -25.15 9.76
N ILE A 117 7.84 -24.44 10.81
CA ILE A 117 9.28 -24.24 11.12
C ILE A 117 9.97 -25.52 11.58
N ALA A 118 9.25 -26.49 12.11
CA ALA A 118 9.80 -27.78 12.48
C ALA A 118 10.12 -28.66 11.26
N SER A 119 9.44 -28.46 10.14
CA SER A 119 9.61 -29.24 8.92
C SER A 119 10.72 -28.68 8.02
N ARG A 120 11.77 -29.47 7.75
CA ARG A 120 12.86 -29.09 6.82
C ARG A 120 12.36 -28.77 5.40
N ALA A 121 11.30 -29.43 4.92
CA ALA A 121 10.72 -29.22 3.60
C ALA A 121 9.84 -27.96 3.50
N ARG A 122 9.53 -27.29 4.61
CA ARG A 122 8.65 -26.12 4.64
C ARG A 122 9.36 -24.84 5.05
N ARG A 123 10.41 -24.95 5.88
CA ARG A 123 11.18 -23.79 6.35
C ARG A 123 12.23 -23.36 5.33
N VAL A 124 12.83 -22.22 5.56
CA VAL A 124 13.94 -21.69 4.74
C VAL A 124 15.14 -22.66 4.81
N PRO A 125 15.75 -23.03 3.68
CA PRO A 125 16.95 -23.86 3.68
C PRO A 125 18.09 -23.28 4.49
N GLY A 126 18.81 -24.13 5.22
CA GLY A 126 19.94 -23.71 6.06
C GLY A 126 19.56 -23.14 7.43
N THR A 127 18.24 -23.16 7.79
CA THR A 127 17.76 -22.65 9.08
C THR A 127 17.42 -23.76 10.06
N LYS A 128 17.40 -23.40 11.37
CA LYS A 128 16.92 -24.23 12.48
C LYS A 128 15.65 -23.62 13.07
N PRO A 129 14.76 -24.36 13.74
CA PRO A 129 13.58 -23.82 14.40
C PRO A 129 13.89 -22.70 15.40
N SER A 130 15.01 -22.79 16.12
CA SER A 130 15.49 -21.78 17.07
C SER A 130 15.74 -20.41 16.44
N ASP A 131 16.15 -20.36 15.15
CA ASP A 131 16.45 -19.11 14.46
C ASP A 131 15.21 -18.23 14.36
N TYR A 132 14.04 -18.83 14.21
CA TYR A 132 12.75 -18.11 14.07
C TYR A 132 12.28 -17.48 15.38
N LEU A 133 12.65 -18.07 16.54
CA LEU A 133 12.21 -17.59 17.85
C LEU A 133 12.72 -16.18 18.15
N ALA A 134 13.95 -15.87 17.72
CA ALA A 134 14.55 -14.55 17.92
C ALA A 134 13.71 -13.43 17.31
N TYR A 135 13.08 -13.68 16.16
CA TYR A 135 12.25 -12.68 15.45
C TYR A 135 10.89 -12.42 16.11
N GLY A 136 10.48 -13.29 17.03
CA GLY A 136 9.32 -13.04 17.89
C GLY A 136 9.45 -11.77 18.74
N LYS A 137 10.68 -11.33 19.05
CA LYS A 137 10.95 -10.09 19.78
C LYS A 137 10.40 -8.84 19.07
N LEU A 138 10.36 -8.83 17.73
CA LEU A 138 9.77 -7.71 16.97
C LEU A 138 8.32 -7.43 17.37
N MET A 139 7.53 -8.44 17.71
CA MET A 139 6.14 -8.25 18.12
C MET A 139 5.98 -7.45 19.42
N PHE A 140 7.03 -7.29 20.19
CA PHE A 140 7.04 -6.57 21.47
C PHE A 140 7.97 -5.35 21.44
N ALA A 141 8.48 -4.98 20.26
CA ALA A 141 9.44 -3.89 20.11
C ALA A 141 8.78 -2.53 20.40
N GLY A 142 9.57 -1.67 21.05
CA GLY A 142 9.17 -0.29 21.35
C GLY A 142 9.29 0.64 20.11
N ARG A 143 8.66 1.80 20.21
CA ARG A 143 8.52 2.77 19.11
C ARG A 143 9.87 3.37 18.64
N LYS A 144 10.89 3.37 19.50
CA LYS A 144 12.21 3.95 19.21
C LYS A 144 13.23 2.95 18.67
N ALA A 145 12.94 1.65 18.77
CA ALA A 145 13.88 0.59 18.42
C ALA A 145 13.91 0.36 16.90
N THR A 146 15.10 0.11 16.38
CA THR A 146 15.30 -0.40 15.01
C THR A 146 15.24 -1.93 14.98
N VAL A 147 15.08 -2.49 13.80
CA VAL A 147 15.12 -3.95 13.60
C VAL A 147 16.48 -4.51 14.03
N ALA A 148 17.59 -3.85 13.66
CA ALA A 148 18.95 -4.33 14.01
C ALA A 148 19.22 -4.33 15.51
N GLU A 149 18.61 -3.42 16.28
CA GLU A 149 18.70 -3.40 17.75
C GLU A 149 17.84 -4.50 18.41
N THR A 150 16.86 -5.03 17.70
CA THR A 150 15.86 -5.94 18.27
C THR A 150 16.15 -7.41 17.95
N VAL A 151 16.62 -7.71 16.72
CA VAL A 151 16.81 -9.09 16.22
C VAL A 151 18.12 -9.24 15.46
N PRO A 152 18.62 -10.50 15.31
CA PRO A 152 19.82 -10.76 14.52
C PRO A 152 19.62 -10.40 13.05
N VAL A 153 20.49 -9.56 12.49
CA VAL A 153 20.49 -9.12 11.08
C VAL A 153 21.57 -9.85 10.27
N LYS A 154 21.68 -11.16 10.47
CA LYS A 154 22.65 -12.03 9.78
C LYS A 154 22.20 -13.49 9.74
N GLY A 155 22.76 -14.24 8.82
CA GLY A 155 22.54 -15.68 8.67
C GLY A 155 21.38 -16.06 7.74
N ALA A 156 21.25 -17.35 7.46
CA ALA A 156 20.36 -17.85 6.40
C ALA A 156 18.90 -17.41 6.52
N LEU A 157 18.36 -17.28 7.74
CA LEU A 157 16.98 -16.82 7.93
C LEU A 157 16.83 -15.33 7.58
N TRP A 158 17.82 -14.52 7.99
CA TRP A 158 17.85 -13.11 7.64
C TRP A 158 17.95 -12.92 6.13
N ASP A 159 18.99 -13.46 5.52
CA ASP A 159 19.31 -13.22 4.11
C ASP A 159 18.24 -13.77 3.15
N ARG A 160 17.63 -14.92 3.50
CA ARG A 160 16.70 -15.63 2.60
C ARG A 160 15.22 -15.38 2.86
N LEU A 161 14.85 -14.76 3.98
CA LEU A 161 13.46 -14.50 4.30
C LEU A 161 13.24 -13.15 4.98
N MET A 162 13.91 -12.88 6.10
CA MET A 162 13.50 -11.74 6.93
C MET A 162 13.85 -10.41 6.28
N ARG A 163 15.07 -10.27 5.74
CA ARG A 163 15.47 -9.05 5.03
C ARG A 163 14.57 -8.77 3.81
N PRO A 164 14.39 -9.68 2.84
CA PRO A 164 13.51 -9.44 1.69
C PRO A 164 12.05 -9.19 2.09
N LEU A 165 11.54 -9.88 3.11
CA LEU A 165 10.19 -9.66 3.60
C LEU A 165 10.02 -8.27 4.23
N LEU A 166 10.96 -7.87 5.09
CA LEU A 166 10.91 -6.59 5.78
C LEU A 166 11.18 -5.43 4.80
N LEU A 167 12.10 -5.59 3.85
CA LEU A 167 12.34 -4.59 2.81
C LEU A 167 11.07 -4.35 1.97
N ALA A 168 10.40 -5.40 1.52
CA ALA A 168 9.13 -5.28 0.80
C ALA A 168 8.00 -4.65 1.65
N ALA A 169 7.97 -4.90 2.96
CA ALA A 169 6.91 -4.40 3.83
C ALA A 169 7.14 -2.97 4.32
N LEU A 170 8.39 -2.60 4.58
CA LEU A 170 8.78 -1.28 5.10
C LEU A 170 9.18 -0.30 3.98
N ASN A 171 9.61 -0.81 2.83
CA ASN A 171 10.26 -0.05 1.75
C ASN A 171 11.42 0.83 2.29
N THR A 172 12.15 0.32 3.25
CA THR A 172 13.25 1.01 3.94
C THR A 172 14.27 -0.08 4.26
N GLU A 173 15.56 0.24 4.25
CA GLU A 173 16.59 -0.72 4.67
C GLU A 173 16.22 -1.30 6.02
N PRO A 174 15.98 -2.62 6.10
CA PRO A 174 15.37 -3.24 7.26
C PRO A 174 16.14 -3.02 8.56
N GLU A 175 17.47 -2.96 8.48
CA GLU A 175 18.36 -2.77 9.63
C GLU A 175 18.05 -1.47 10.40
N SER A 176 17.77 -0.38 9.66
CA SER A 176 17.39 0.94 10.20
C SER A 176 15.89 1.11 10.35
N GLY A 177 15.10 0.16 9.85
CA GLY A 177 13.65 0.18 9.88
C GLY A 177 13.09 0.10 11.30
N SER A 178 11.89 0.64 11.52
CA SER A 178 11.16 0.59 12.78
C SER A 178 10.82 -0.85 13.16
N ALA A 179 11.36 -1.31 14.28
CA ALA A 179 11.04 -2.63 14.83
C ALA A 179 9.57 -2.75 15.23
N GLN A 180 8.93 -1.66 15.65
CA GLN A 180 7.51 -1.63 15.97
C GLN A 180 6.65 -1.86 14.74
N LEU A 181 6.92 -1.17 13.61
CA LEU A 181 6.19 -1.37 12.36
C LEU A 181 6.41 -2.78 11.79
N ALA A 182 7.66 -3.28 11.82
CA ALA A 182 7.97 -4.66 11.46
C ALA A 182 7.21 -5.67 12.34
N GLY A 183 7.18 -5.44 13.64
CA GLY A 183 6.44 -6.27 14.59
C GLY A 183 4.93 -6.24 14.37
N GLN A 184 4.38 -5.09 13.98
CA GLN A 184 2.95 -4.98 13.65
C GLN A 184 2.59 -5.80 12.42
N ILE A 185 3.43 -5.76 11.37
CA ILE A 185 3.26 -6.64 10.21
C ILE A 185 3.26 -8.11 10.64
N MET A 186 4.22 -8.53 11.48
CA MET A 186 4.27 -9.91 11.97
C MET A 186 3.02 -10.29 12.79
N ARG A 187 2.54 -9.40 13.65
CA ARG A 187 1.31 -9.64 14.45
C ARG A 187 0.08 -9.83 13.58
N GLU A 188 -0.05 -9.04 12.50
CA GLU A 188 -1.23 -9.09 11.63
C GLU A 188 -1.15 -10.18 10.55
N THR A 189 0.03 -10.77 10.33
CA THR A 189 0.29 -11.79 9.30
C THR A 189 0.76 -13.12 9.90
N LEU A 190 2.04 -13.29 10.11
CA LEU A 190 2.65 -14.56 10.51
C LEU A 190 2.10 -15.09 11.84
N ALA A 191 1.87 -14.24 12.84
CA ALA A 191 1.29 -14.62 14.12
C ALA A 191 -0.16 -15.08 14.03
N ARG A 192 -0.89 -14.69 12.96
CA ARG A 192 -2.24 -15.19 12.66
C ARG A 192 -2.24 -16.50 11.86
N GLY A 193 -1.05 -16.94 11.42
CA GLY A 193 -0.85 -18.15 10.64
C GLY A 193 -1.19 -18.02 9.15
N GLY A 194 -0.95 -19.08 8.41
CA GLY A 194 -1.04 -19.08 6.95
C GLY A 194 -2.44 -18.75 6.40
N ARG A 195 -3.50 -18.87 7.21
CA ARG A 195 -4.83 -18.42 6.75
C ARG A 195 -4.88 -16.92 6.52
N ALA A 196 -4.10 -16.13 7.27
CA ALA A 196 -3.98 -14.69 7.10
C ALA A 196 -2.90 -14.26 6.11
N CYS A 197 -2.00 -15.19 5.72
CA CYS A 197 -0.85 -14.92 4.85
C CYS A 197 -1.03 -15.37 3.40
N ARG A 198 -2.23 -15.70 2.94
CA ARG A 198 -2.43 -16.11 1.55
C ARG A 198 -2.21 -14.90 0.63
N PRO A 199 -1.28 -14.99 -0.34
CA PRO A 199 -1.06 -13.88 -1.26
C PRO A 199 -2.28 -13.68 -2.16
N ARG A 200 -2.59 -12.41 -2.43
CA ARG A 200 -3.69 -11.95 -3.29
C ARG A 200 -3.18 -10.83 -4.17
N ILE A 201 -3.50 -10.89 -5.44
CA ILE A 201 -3.10 -9.95 -6.46
C ILE A 201 -4.35 -9.43 -7.15
N ALA A 202 -4.41 -8.13 -7.41
CA ALA A 202 -5.49 -7.52 -8.18
C ALA A 202 -5.51 -8.03 -9.63
N THR A 203 -6.71 -8.34 -10.13
CA THR A 203 -6.91 -8.86 -11.47
C THR A 203 -8.13 -8.17 -12.11
N PRO A 204 -8.02 -7.62 -13.32
CA PRO A 204 -6.82 -7.57 -14.17
C PRO A 204 -5.79 -6.53 -13.72
N THR A 205 -6.21 -5.46 -13.02
CA THR A 205 -5.36 -4.33 -12.60
C THR A 205 -5.78 -3.79 -11.22
N LEU A 206 -4.94 -2.96 -10.62
CA LEU A 206 -5.27 -2.27 -9.37
C LEU A 206 -6.45 -1.31 -9.54
N GLY A 207 -6.50 -0.57 -10.67
CA GLY A 207 -7.60 0.33 -10.99
C GLY A 207 -8.94 -0.40 -11.02
N ALA A 208 -9.01 -1.49 -11.78
CA ALA A 208 -10.20 -2.33 -11.90
C ALA A 208 -10.64 -2.97 -10.57
N ALA A 209 -9.68 -3.24 -9.66
CA ALA A 209 -10.01 -3.83 -8.36
C ALA A 209 -10.40 -2.79 -7.30
N PHE A 210 -9.67 -1.68 -7.19
CA PHE A 210 -9.77 -0.76 -6.06
C PHE A 210 -10.39 0.59 -6.39
N ILE A 211 -10.30 1.06 -7.63
CA ILE A 211 -10.63 2.43 -8.00
C ILE A 211 -11.97 2.49 -8.73
N ASP A 212 -12.10 1.83 -9.87
CA ASP A 212 -13.29 1.91 -10.73
C ASP A 212 -14.57 1.48 -9.99
N PRO A 213 -14.57 0.38 -9.21
CA PRO A 213 -15.74 0.01 -8.43
C PRO A 213 -16.09 1.01 -7.32
N ALA A 214 -15.08 1.72 -6.77
CA ALA A 214 -15.34 2.74 -5.76
C ALA A 214 -15.96 3.99 -6.36
N LEU A 215 -15.51 4.41 -7.53
CA LEU A 215 -16.11 5.52 -8.28
C LEU A 215 -17.56 5.19 -8.66
N ALA A 216 -17.81 4.01 -9.21
CA ALA A 216 -19.16 3.55 -9.53
C ALA A 216 -20.07 3.46 -8.29
N PHE A 217 -19.53 3.00 -7.15
CA PHE A 217 -20.27 3.00 -5.88
C PHE A 217 -20.64 4.42 -5.43
N LEU A 218 -19.72 5.37 -5.53
CA LEU A 218 -19.96 6.77 -5.16
C LEU A 218 -20.99 7.43 -6.07
N GLU A 219 -20.90 7.22 -7.38
CA GLU A 219 -21.87 7.71 -8.36
C GLU A 219 -23.28 7.17 -8.07
N LYS A 220 -23.40 5.85 -7.80
CA LYS A 220 -24.66 5.21 -7.41
C LYS A 220 -25.25 5.80 -6.13
N LYS A 221 -24.39 6.33 -5.24
CA LYS A 221 -24.81 7.02 -4.00
C LYS A 221 -25.12 8.52 -4.21
N GLY A 222 -25.04 9.03 -5.44
CA GLY A 222 -25.26 10.44 -5.76
C GLY A 222 -24.12 11.35 -5.30
N SER A 223 -22.93 10.80 -5.04
CA SER A 223 -21.73 11.57 -4.71
C SER A 223 -21.17 12.28 -5.94
N LYS A 224 -20.49 13.41 -5.73
CA LYS A 224 -19.79 14.13 -6.79
C LYS A 224 -18.31 13.77 -6.77
N ILE A 225 -17.72 13.60 -7.95
CA ILE A 225 -16.28 13.35 -8.13
C ILE A 225 -15.76 14.39 -9.11
N GLU A 226 -14.88 15.27 -8.64
CA GLU A 226 -14.32 16.38 -9.40
C GLU A 226 -12.81 16.14 -9.59
N LEU A 227 -12.46 15.70 -10.79
CA LEU A 227 -11.06 15.49 -11.22
C LEU A 227 -10.47 16.80 -11.77
N GLY A 228 -9.14 16.94 -11.72
CA GLY A 228 -8.45 18.18 -12.13
C GLY A 228 -8.64 19.34 -11.15
N LYS A 229 -9.23 19.10 -9.99
CA LYS A 229 -9.56 20.10 -8.96
C LYS A 229 -8.57 20.06 -7.81
N ARG A 230 -7.54 20.89 -7.90
CA ARG A 230 -6.52 21.04 -6.86
C ARG A 230 -6.95 22.04 -5.80
N LEU A 231 -7.08 21.58 -4.55
CA LEU A 231 -7.22 22.48 -3.39
C LEU A 231 -5.97 23.34 -3.28
N ARG A 232 -6.13 24.67 -3.26
CA ARG A 232 -5.02 25.65 -3.16
C ARG A 232 -4.80 26.11 -1.75
N ASN A 233 -5.91 26.30 -1.01
CA ASN A 233 -5.84 26.74 0.37
C ASN A 233 -6.98 26.12 1.19
N LEU A 234 -6.71 25.83 2.44
CA LEU A 234 -7.69 25.40 3.43
C LEU A 234 -7.81 26.50 4.48
N VAL A 235 -8.88 27.27 4.40
CA VAL A 235 -9.14 28.33 5.37
C VAL A 235 -9.58 27.67 6.69
N VAL A 236 -8.81 27.89 7.75
CA VAL A 236 -9.12 27.35 9.07
C VAL A 236 -9.28 28.48 10.09
N GLY A 237 -10.30 28.33 10.92
CA GLY A 237 -10.51 29.20 12.07
C GLY A 237 -10.13 28.49 13.38
N ASN A 238 -10.50 29.09 14.51
CA ASN A 238 -10.17 28.55 15.83
C ASN A 238 -10.82 27.18 16.09
N ARG A 239 -12.03 26.92 15.56
CA ARG A 239 -12.80 25.71 15.86
C ARG A 239 -12.90 24.70 14.72
N GLY A 240 -12.63 25.12 13.48
CA GLY A 240 -12.82 24.24 12.31
C GLY A 240 -12.32 24.83 11.02
N ALA A 241 -12.36 24.04 9.96
CA ALA A 241 -12.21 24.47 8.58
C ALA A 241 -13.44 25.29 8.17
N LEU A 242 -13.20 26.41 7.52
CA LEU A 242 -14.22 27.43 7.16
C LEU A 242 -14.48 27.47 5.65
N ALA A 243 -13.46 27.22 4.83
CA ALA A 243 -13.60 27.18 3.38
C ALA A 243 -12.52 26.32 2.72
N LEU A 244 -12.87 25.82 1.53
CA LEU A 244 -11.94 25.14 0.60
C LEU A 244 -11.77 26.08 -0.61
N GLU A 245 -10.54 26.54 -0.86
CA GLU A 245 -10.23 27.45 -1.96
C GLU A 245 -9.54 26.71 -3.10
N PHE A 246 -10.18 26.74 -4.25
CA PHE A 246 -9.67 26.24 -5.54
C PHE A 246 -9.25 27.43 -6.42
N SER A 247 -8.66 27.17 -7.59
CA SER A 247 -8.26 28.22 -8.52
C SER A 247 -9.45 29.00 -9.11
N ASP A 248 -10.60 28.36 -9.20
CA ASP A 248 -11.81 28.82 -9.90
C ASP A 248 -13.03 28.96 -8.99
N ALA A 249 -12.94 28.54 -7.75
CA ALA A 249 -14.08 28.57 -6.83
C ALA A 249 -13.64 28.49 -5.36
N THR A 250 -14.47 29.05 -4.49
CA THR A 250 -14.37 28.86 -3.03
C THR A 250 -15.63 28.13 -2.56
N VAL A 251 -15.44 27.06 -1.82
CA VAL A 251 -16.53 26.29 -1.19
C VAL A 251 -16.59 26.65 0.29
N PRO A 252 -17.59 27.44 0.72
CA PRO A 252 -17.76 27.75 2.13
C PRO A 252 -18.26 26.53 2.89
N LEU A 253 -17.74 26.36 4.11
CA LEU A 253 -18.07 25.25 4.99
C LEU A 253 -18.93 25.72 6.16
N SER A 254 -19.97 24.98 6.48
CA SER A 254 -20.74 25.12 7.71
C SER A 254 -20.11 24.28 8.83
N GLU A 255 -20.52 24.50 10.07
CA GLU A 255 -20.10 23.69 11.22
C GLU A 255 -20.50 22.21 11.12
N ARG A 256 -21.49 21.88 10.29
CA ARG A 256 -21.96 20.52 10.04
C ARG A 256 -21.23 19.81 8.93
N ASP A 257 -20.48 20.54 8.11
CA ASP A 257 -19.70 19.98 7.01
C ASP A 257 -18.42 19.34 7.53
N MET A 258 -18.04 18.19 6.97
CA MET A 258 -16.84 17.47 7.34
C MET A 258 -15.84 17.47 6.20
N VAL A 259 -14.55 17.61 6.51
CA VAL A 259 -13.45 17.56 5.56
C VAL A 259 -12.53 16.39 5.92
N VAL A 260 -12.24 15.54 4.94
CA VAL A 260 -11.19 14.52 5.02
C VAL A 260 -10.07 14.93 4.07
N LEU A 261 -8.91 15.28 4.64
CA LEU A 261 -7.73 15.63 3.89
C LEU A 261 -6.91 14.35 3.64
N ALA A 262 -7.03 13.80 2.43
CA ALA A 262 -6.43 12.52 2.00
C ALA A 262 -5.34 12.72 0.95
N VAL A 263 -4.53 13.76 1.12
CA VAL A 263 -3.43 14.17 0.25
C VAL A 263 -2.09 13.62 0.75
N PRO A 264 -1.01 13.67 -0.06
CA PRO A 264 0.34 13.34 0.40
C PRO A 264 0.80 14.23 1.57
N PRO A 265 1.71 13.74 2.45
CA PRO A 265 2.10 14.46 3.67
C PRO A 265 2.68 15.85 3.40
N TRP A 266 3.47 16.05 2.34
CA TRP A 266 4.00 17.36 1.98
C TRP A 266 2.90 18.35 1.58
N VAL A 267 1.87 17.91 0.87
CA VAL A 267 0.70 18.74 0.52
C VAL A 267 -0.14 19.02 1.76
N ALA A 268 -0.31 18.04 2.65
CA ALA A 268 -1.02 18.24 3.91
C ALA A 268 -0.32 19.31 4.77
N LYS A 269 1.02 19.32 4.80
CA LYS A 269 1.80 20.34 5.52
C LYS A 269 1.70 21.74 4.91
N GLU A 270 1.63 21.82 3.57
CA GLU A 270 1.39 23.11 2.89
C GLU A 270 0.01 23.67 3.23
N LEU A 271 -1.03 22.84 3.25
CA LEU A 271 -2.41 23.24 3.56
C LEU A 271 -2.64 23.47 5.07
N VAL A 272 -1.83 22.85 5.92
CA VAL A 272 -1.91 22.90 7.39
C VAL A 272 -0.49 23.07 7.96
N PRO A 273 0.04 24.31 7.98
CA PRO A 273 1.48 24.56 8.28
C PRO A 273 1.98 24.02 9.63
N ASP A 274 1.14 24.00 10.67
CA ASP A 274 1.49 23.50 12.02
C ASP A 274 1.52 21.95 12.09
N LEU A 275 1.21 21.25 10.99
CA LEU A 275 1.14 19.80 10.99
C LEU A 275 2.54 19.20 10.96
N THR A 276 2.86 18.35 11.93
CA THR A 276 4.03 17.47 11.86
C THR A 276 3.71 16.28 10.97
N VAL A 277 4.57 16.02 9.99
CA VAL A 277 4.41 14.91 9.03
C VAL A 277 5.77 14.26 8.73
N PRO A 278 5.81 13.02 8.25
CA PRO A 278 7.03 12.42 7.71
C PRO A 278 7.64 13.28 6.60
N THR A 279 8.96 13.39 6.60
CA THR A 279 9.72 14.24 5.67
C THR A 279 10.70 13.48 4.80
N GLU A 280 11.07 12.26 5.19
CA GLU A 280 11.93 11.38 4.42
C GLU A 280 11.11 10.32 3.70
N PHE A 281 11.47 10.04 2.46
CA PHE A 281 10.73 9.11 1.58
C PHE A 281 11.70 8.15 0.92
N CYS A 282 11.21 6.95 0.63
CA CYS A 282 11.93 5.93 -0.11
C CYS A 282 11.26 5.67 -1.46
N ALA A 283 12.09 5.39 -2.46
CA ALA A 283 11.66 5.11 -3.82
C ALA A 283 11.29 3.63 -4.01
N ILE A 284 10.42 3.40 -4.99
CA ILE A 284 10.15 2.07 -5.55
C ILE A 284 10.34 2.15 -7.08
N VAL A 285 10.99 1.14 -7.65
CA VAL A 285 11.05 0.94 -9.09
C VAL A 285 10.22 -0.29 -9.43
N ASN A 286 9.29 -0.12 -10.36
CA ASN A 286 8.55 -1.23 -10.97
C ASN A 286 8.92 -1.32 -12.44
N ALA A 287 8.94 -2.53 -13.00
CA ALA A 287 9.01 -2.73 -14.43
C ALA A 287 7.94 -3.71 -14.87
N HIS A 288 7.33 -3.41 -16.01
CA HIS A 288 6.35 -4.25 -16.68
C HIS A 288 6.91 -4.69 -18.02
N PHE A 289 6.76 -5.97 -18.32
CA PHE A 289 7.23 -6.60 -19.54
C PHE A 289 6.04 -7.27 -20.23
N ARG A 290 5.76 -6.90 -21.48
CA ARG A 290 4.69 -7.52 -22.29
C ARG A 290 5.13 -8.91 -22.73
N PHE A 291 5.06 -9.84 -21.81
CA PHE A 291 5.45 -11.22 -22.00
C PHE A 291 4.53 -12.12 -21.17
N PRO A 292 3.84 -13.09 -21.80
CA PRO A 292 2.96 -13.98 -21.07
C PRO A 292 3.76 -14.83 -20.08
N ALA A 293 3.27 -14.97 -18.88
CA ALA A 293 3.94 -15.81 -17.89
C ALA A 293 4.03 -17.26 -18.37
N PRO A 294 5.18 -17.95 -18.19
CA PRO A 294 5.32 -19.36 -18.54
C PRO A 294 4.26 -20.21 -17.85
N LYS A 295 3.78 -21.24 -18.55
CA LYS A 295 2.80 -22.19 -17.99
C LYS A 295 3.31 -22.78 -16.68
N GLY A 296 2.54 -22.65 -15.62
CA GLY A 296 2.93 -23.14 -14.28
C GLY A 296 3.79 -22.16 -13.47
N ALA A 297 4.11 -20.98 -13.99
CA ALA A 297 4.74 -19.93 -13.18
C ALA A 297 3.86 -19.57 -11.98
N PRO A 298 4.44 -19.37 -10.79
CA PRO A 298 3.68 -18.93 -9.63
C PRO A 298 3.23 -17.49 -9.84
N PRO A 299 2.02 -17.10 -9.39
CA PRO A 299 1.50 -15.73 -9.57
C PRO A 299 2.34 -14.67 -8.85
N ILE A 300 3.13 -15.09 -7.85
CA ILE A 300 4.12 -14.26 -7.17
C ILE A 300 5.33 -15.10 -6.80
N MET A 301 6.53 -14.56 -6.97
CA MET A 301 7.78 -15.19 -6.58
C MET A 301 8.74 -14.16 -5.98
N GLY A 302 9.32 -14.50 -4.82
CA GLY A 302 10.43 -13.74 -4.25
C GLY A 302 11.75 -14.08 -4.94
N VAL A 303 12.56 -13.07 -5.17
CA VAL A 303 13.90 -13.20 -5.76
C VAL A 303 14.90 -12.57 -4.81
N ILE A 304 16.02 -13.22 -4.62
CA ILE A 304 17.16 -12.68 -3.86
C ILE A 304 18.44 -12.81 -4.67
N GLY A 305 19.45 -12.07 -4.27
CA GLY A 305 20.78 -12.13 -4.91
C GLY A 305 20.89 -11.34 -6.21
N GLY A 306 19.86 -10.61 -6.60
CA GLY A 306 19.80 -9.69 -7.72
C GLY A 306 19.19 -8.35 -7.33
N MET A 307 18.81 -7.57 -8.35
CA MET A 307 18.07 -6.30 -8.20
C MET A 307 16.57 -6.55 -8.06
N VAL A 308 16.01 -7.50 -8.82
CA VAL A 308 14.62 -7.91 -8.71
C VAL A 308 14.37 -8.52 -7.32
N GLU A 309 13.31 -8.08 -6.64
CA GLU A 309 12.88 -8.63 -5.35
C GLU A 309 11.64 -9.48 -5.48
N TRP A 310 10.68 -9.02 -6.26
CA TRP A 310 9.40 -9.71 -6.45
C TRP A 310 9.00 -9.73 -7.92
N ILE A 311 8.61 -10.90 -8.39
CA ILE A 311 8.02 -11.12 -9.72
C ILE A 311 6.53 -11.38 -9.53
N PHE A 312 5.72 -10.68 -10.30
CA PHE A 312 4.28 -10.88 -10.45
C PHE A 312 4.01 -11.41 -11.86
N ALA A 313 3.43 -12.59 -11.95
CA ALA A 313 3.16 -13.28 -13.20
C ALA A 313 1.67 -13.18 -13.56
N PHE A 314 1.37 -12.47 -14.64
CA PHE A 314 0.03 -12.35 -15.21
C PHE A 314 -0.06 -13.12 -16.53
N GLU A 315 -1.26 -13.29 -17.06
CA GLU A 315 -1.48 -14.00 -18.32
C GLU A 315 -0.85 -13.26 -19.52
N ASP A 316 -0.84 -11.95 -19.48
CA ASP A 316 -0.42 -11.04 -20.57
C ASP A 316 0.93 -10.34 -20.31
N ARG A 317 1.40 -10.33 -19.06
CA ARG A 317 2.62 -9.61 -18.67
C ARG A 317 3.33 -10.23 -17.48
N ILE A 318 4.60 -9.94 -17.38
CA ILE A 318 5.41 -10.13 -16.16
C ILE A 318 5.74 -8.76 -15.60
N SER A 319 5.53 -8.58 -14.32
CA SER A 319 5.87 -7.33 -13.64
C SER A 319 6.83 -7.60 -12.48
N VAL A 320 7.72 -6.67 -12.21
CA VAL A 320 8.68 -6.75 -11.10
C VAL A 320 8.62 -5.53 -10.22
N THR A 321 9.03 -5.70 -8.97
CA THR A 321 9.14 -4.62 -7.99
C THR A 321 10.51 -4.67 -7.33
N VAL A 322 11.11 -3.50 -7.15
CA VAL A 322 12.32 -3.25 -6.38
C VAL A 322 11.99 -2.21 -5.34
N SER A 323 12.03 -2.59 -4.07
CA SER A 323 11.81 -1.72 -2.91
C SER A 323 13.12 -1.08 -2.46
N GLY A 324 13.07 0.01 -1.66
CA GLY A 324 14.29 0.71 -1.22
C GLY A 324 15.16 1.13 -2.41
N ALA A 325 14.53 1.56 -3.49
CA ALA A 325 15.16 1.75 -4.79
C ALA A 325 15.91 3.09 -4.92
N ASP A 326 16.23 3.77 -3.83
CA ASP A 326 16.83 5.11 -3.82
C ASP A 326 18.18 5.14 -4.57
N ALA A 327 18.97 4.06 -4.46
CA ALA A 327 20.26 3.95 -5.14
C ALA A 327 20.15 3.76 -6.67
N ILE A 328 18.99 3.33 -7.18
CA ILE A 328 18.82 2.98 -8.59
C ILE A 328 17.75 3.81 -9.32
N VAL A 329 16.95 4.57 -8.61
CA VAL A 329 15.81 5.30 -9.18
C VAL A 329 16.22 6.33 -10.23
N ASP A 330 17.43 6.84 -10.19
CA ASP A 330 17.96 7.79 -11.17
C ASP A 330 18.71 7.15 -12.36
N ARG A 331 18.95 5.82 -12.35
CA ARG A 331 19.54 5.09 -13.49
C ARG A 331 18.67 5.22 -14.73
N ASP A 332 19.27 5.06 -15.90
CA ASP A 332 18.54 5.04 -17.17
C ASP A 332 17.44 3.96 -17.19
N ARG A 333 16.31 4.23 -17.86
CA ARG A 333 15.17 3.31 -17.89
C ARG A 333 15.43 2.06 -18.72
N GLU A 334 16.13 2.20 -19.84
CA GLU A 334 16.46 1.05 -20.71
C GLU A 334 17.48 0.15 -20.03
N ASP A 335 18.49 0.72 -19.38
CA ASP A 335 19.47 -0.03 -18.60
C ASP A 335 18.79 -0.83 -17.45
N LEU A 336 17.86 -0.18 -16.73
CA LEU A 336 17.05 -0.87 -15.73
C LEU A 336 16.19 -1.99 -16.34
N ALA A 337 15.52 -1.71 -17.47
CA ALA A 337 14.68 -2.72 -18.12
C ALA A 337 15.48 -3.94 -18.56
N ARG A 338 16.64 -3.76 -19.17
CA ARG A 338 17.56 -4.85 -19.57
C ARG A 338 18.01 -5.66 -18.35
N THR A 339 18.52 -4.99 -17.33
CA THR A 339 18.99 -5.66 -16.11
C THR A 339 17.88 -6.46 -15.45
N LEU A 340 16.70 -5.85 -15.26
CA LEU A 340 15.57 -6.50 -14.62
C LEU A 340 15.00 -7.66 -15.44
N TRP A 341 15.00 -7.52 -16.79
CA TRP A 341 14.55 -8.60 -17.68
C TRP A 341 15.49 -9.80 -17.67
N ASP A 342 16.81 -9.59 -17.69
CA ASP A 342 17.79 -10.67 -17.58
C ASP A 342 17.62 -11.45 -16.28
N GLU A 343 17.36 -10.75 -15.16
CA GLU A 343 17.09 -11.41 -13.88
C GLU A 343 15.76 -12.16 -13.89
N VAL A 344 14.70 -11.62 -14.52
CA VAL A 344 13.42 -12.32 -14.72
C VAL A 344 13.65 -13.61 -15.54
N CYS A 345 14.41 -13.53 -16.64
CA CYS A 345 14.72 -14.70 -17.46
C CYS A 345 15.42 -15.80 -16.65
N ARG A 346 16.40 -15.43 -15.84
CA ARG A 346 17.10 -16.37 -14.96
C ARG A 346 16.16 -16.94 -13.89
N ALA A 347 15.37 -16.08 -13.24
CA ALA A 347 14.45 -16.48 -12.19
C ALA A 347 13.37 -17.45 -12.69
N LEU A 348 12.78 -17.20 -13.84
CA LEU A 348 11.72 -18.00 -14.45
C LEU A 348 12.24 -19.11 -15.38
N ARG A 349 13.57 -19.17 -15.64
CA ARG A 349 14.22 -20.12 -16.56
C ARG A 349 13.63 -20.03 -17.98
N ILE A 350 13.48 -18.82 -18.48
CA ILE A 350 13.06 -18.55 -19.84
C ILE A 350 14.23 -17.93 -20.63
N THR A 351 14.24 -18.20 -21.94
CA THR A 351 15.18 -17.60 -22.87
C THR A 351 14.38 -16.76 -23.85
N ALA A 352 14.45 -15.42 -23.67
CA ALA A 352 13.73 -14.48 -24.53
C ALA A 352 14.47 -13.16 -24.59
N ASN A 353 14.41 -12.50 -25.74
CA ASN A 353 14.87 -11.11 -25.89
C ASN A 353 14.00 -10.19 -25.03
N LEU A 354 14.52 -8.98 -24.75
CA LEU A 354 13.75 -7.95 -24.04
C LEU A 354 12.48 -7.61 -24.85
N PRO A 355 11.29 -7.87 -24.32
CA PRO A 355 10.02 -7.55 -25.00
C PRO A 355 9.70 -6.04 -24.87
N ALA A 356 8.53 -5.60 -25.33
CA ALA A 356 8.01 -4.29 -24.98
C ALA A 356 7.92 -4.13 -23.46
N TRP A 357 8.35 -2.98 -22.95
CA TRP A 357 8.48 -2.74 -21.51
C TRP A 357 8.15 -1.30 -21.09
N GLN A 358 7.85 -1.14 -19.83
CA GLN A 358 7.76 0.16 -19.17
C GLN A 358 8.35 0.08 -17.76
N VAL A 359 9.21 1.06 -17.44
CA VAL A 359 9.77 1.25 -16.08
C VAL A 359 9.08 2.43 -15.41
N VAL A 360 8.47 2.18 -14.28
CA VAL A 360 7.77 3.17 -13.46
C VAL A 360 8.61 3.46 -12.21
N LYS A 361 8.99 4.71 -12.03
CA LYS A 361 9.84 5.19 -10.93
C LYS A 361 9.01 6.08 -10.00
N GLU A 362 8.66 5.58 -8.83
CA GLU A 362 7.96 6.35 -7.82
C GLU A 362 8.96 6.80 -6.75
N LYS A 363 9.46 8.04 -6.88
CA LYS A 363 10.52 8.58 -5.99
C LYS A 363 10.05 8.80 -4.55
N ARG A 364 8.78 9.06 -4.33
CA ARG A 364 8.18 9.23 -3.00
C ARG A 364 7.11 8.17 -2.78
N ALA A 365 7.51 6.90 -2.94
CA ALA A 365 6.58 5.77 -2.88
C ALA A 365 6.01 5.57 -1.48
N THR A 366 6.85 5.67 -0.45
CA THR A 366 6.47 5.57 0.97
C THR A 366 7.25 6.58 1.79
N PHE A 367 6.76 6.93 2.98
CA PHE A 367 7.66 7.53 3.97
C PHE A 367 8.71 6.49 4.39
N ALA A 368 9.91 6.94 4.75
CA ALA A 368 10.96 6.08 5.31
C ALA A 368 10.47 5.49 6.64
N ALA A 369 10.29 4.17 6.69
CA ALA A 369 9.72 3.49 7.85
C ALA A 369 10.74 3.33 9.00
N THR A 370 11.48 4.40 9.31
CA THR A 370 12.39 4.49 10.46
C THR A 370 11.63 4.87 11.73
N PRO A 371 12.18 4.61 12.93
CA PRO A 371 11.58 5.09 14.18
C PRO A 371 11.35 6.60 14.21
N GLN A 372 12.27 7.38 13.65
CA GLN A 372 12.20 8.85 13.62
C GLN A 372 11.04 9.35 12.78
N GLU A 373 10.85 8.80 11.57
CA GLU A 373 9.76 9.18 10.68
C GLU A 373 8.41 8.64 11.17
N ASP A 374 8.37 7.45 11.79
CA ASP A 374 7.16 6.90 12.40
C ASP A 374 6.65 7.79 13.54
N MET A 375 7.53 8.39 14.33
CA MET A 375 7.15 9.33 15.40
C MET A 375 6.56 10.66 14.91
N LYS A 376 6.83 11.06 13.65
CA LYS A 376 6.26 12.27 13.02
C LYS A 376 4.85 12.07 12.49
N ARG A 377 4.33 10.86 12.49
CA ARG A 377 3.02 10.54 11.91
C ARG A 377 1.90 11.05 12.79
N PRO A 378 1.04 11.95 12.27
CA PRO A 378 -0.09 12.47 13.04
C PRO A 378 -1.24 11.46 13.09
N PRO A 379 -2.08 11.51 14.13
CA PRO A 379 -3.35 10.77 14.14
C PRO A 379 -4.33 11.32 13.10
N ALA A 380 -5.33 10.54 12.73
CA ALA A 380 -6.41 10.99 11.83
C ALA A 380 -7.22 12.17 12.41
N LYS A 381 -7.27 12.29 13.74
CA LYS A 381 -7.95 13.37 14.47
C LYS A 381 -7.07 14.61 14.52
N THR A 382 -7.58 15.76 14.04
CA THR A 382 -6.92 17.05 14.18
C THR A 382 -7.46 17.87 15.37
N LYS A 383 -6.85 19.02 15.62
CA LYS A 383 -7.37 20.01 16.61
C LYS A 383 -8.71 20.61 16.18
N TRP A 384 -9.02 20.65 14.90
CA TRP A 384 -10.28 21.17 14.36
C TRP A 384 -11.38 20.12 14.36
N ARG A 385 -12.61 20.57 14.67
CA ARG A 385 -13.74 19.65 14.86
C ARG A 385 -14.18 18.95 13.59
N ASN A 386 -14.08 19.59 12.45
CA ASN A 386 -14.58 19.12 11.15
C ASN A 386 -13.47 18.77 10.14
N LEU A 387 -12.21 18.70 10.57
CA LEU A 387 -11.09 18.29 9.72
C LEU A 387 -10.45 17.01 10.23
N MET A 388 -10.35 16.00 9.37
CA MET A 388 -9.69 14.72 9.61
C MET A 388 -8.60 14.50 8.56
N LEU A 389 -7.55 13.77 8.94
CA LEU A 389 -6.48 13.35 8.04
C LEU A 389 -6.66 11.90 7.63
N ALA A 390 -6.36 11.58 6.38
CA ALA A 390 -6.27 10.23 5.88
C ALA A 390 -5.04 10.07 4.98
N GLY A 391 -4.47 8.89 4.96
CA GLY A 391 -3.27 8.53 4.21
C GLY A 391 -2.47 7.47 4.96
N ASP A 392 -1.72 6.67 4.24
CA ASP A 392 -0.81 5.67 4.80
C ASP A 392 0.28 6.28 5.69
N TRP A 393 0.53 7.57 5.55
CA TRP A 393 1.45 8.36 6.34
C TRP A 393 0.90 8.85 7.69
N THR A 394 -0.40 8.69 7.96
CA THR A 394 -0.97 8.94 9.29
C THR A 394 -0.68 7.78 10.25
N ASP A 395 -0.79 7.99 11.56
CA ASP A 395 -0.49 6.94 12.57
C ASP A 395 -1.54 5.83 12.54
N THR A 396 -1.38 4.88 11.63
CA THR A 396 -2.23 3.70 11.47
C THR A 396 -1.72 2.48 12.23
N GLY A 397 -0.52 2.57 12.81
CA GLY A 397 0.22 1.45 13.38
C GLY A 397 0.85 0.52 12.33
N LEU A 398 0.67 0.78 11.03
CA LEU A 398 1.26 0.02 9.92
C LEU A 398 2.24 0.91 9.12
N PRO A 399 3.23 0.34 8.42
CA PRO A 399 3.99 1.08 7.43
C PRO A 399 3.08 1.51 6.25
N ALA A 400 3.64 2.22 5.28
CA ALA A 400 2.91 2.68 4.09
C ALA A 400 2.47 1.49 3.21
N THR A 401 1.25 1.02 3.42
CA THR A 401 0.65 -0.13 2.74
C THR A 401 -0.79 0.17 2.32
N LEU A 402 -1.35 -0.63 1.38
CA LEU A 402 -2.78 -0.54 1.03
C LEU A 402 -3.69 -0.75 2.26
N GLU A 403 -3.35 -1.70 3.13
CA GLU A 403 -4.09 -1.92 4.38
C GLU A 403 -4.06 -0.68 5.27
N GLY A 404 -2.87 -0.06 5.44
CA GLY A 404 -2.71 1.18 6.20
C GLY A 404 -3.48 2.35 5.59
N ALA A 405 -3.41 2.52 4.27
CA ALA A 405 -4.12 3.58 3.54
C ALA A 405 -5.64 3.49 3.71
N ILE A 406 -6.21 2.30 3.49
CA ILE A 406 -7.65 2.06 3.63
C ILE A 406 -8.09 2.21 5.10
N ARG A 407 -7.32 1.66 6.04
CA ARG A 407 -7.55 1.79 7.49
C ARG A 407 -7.59 3.26 7.92
N SER A 408 -6.70 4.09 7.40
CA SER A 408 -6.68 5.52 7.69
C SER A 408 -7.94 6.23 7.19
N GLY A 409 -8.38 5.91 5.97
CA GLY A 409 -9.63 6.43 5.40
C GLY A 409 -10.86 6.02 6.20
N ASP A 410 -10.96 4.75 6.57
CA ASP A 410 -12.03 4.23 7.43
C ASP A 410 -12.04 4.91 8.81
N THR A 411 -10.84 5.15 9.39
CA THR A 411 -10.72 5.87 10.68
C THR A 411 -11.17 7.32 10.56
N ALA A 412 -10.75 8.03 9.51
CA ALA A 412 -11.16 9.41 9.25
C ALA A 412 -12.67 9.52 9.06
N ALA A 413 -13.27 8.61 8.29
CA ALA A 413 -14.72 8.55 8.10
C ALA A 413 -15.47 8.26 9.41
N ALA A 414 -14.99 7.32 10.21
CA ALA A 414 -15.60 7.01 11.51
C ALA A 414 -15.57 8.21 12.47
N LEU A 415 -14.47 8.98 12.48
CA LEU A 415 -14.36 10.22 13.26
C LEU A 415 -15.33 11.30 12.75
N ALA A 416 -15.45 11.47 11.44
CA ALA A 416 -16.37 12.42 10.82
C ALA A 416 -17.82 12.10 11.17
N LEU A 417 -18.22 10.83 11.11
CA LEU A 417 -19.57 10.37 11.47
C LEU A 417 -19.89 10.62 12.94
N ARG A 418 -19.01 10.26 13.88
CA ARG A 418 -19.20 10.50 15.32
C ARG A 418 -19.36 11.99 15.65
N ARG A 419 -18.57 12.86 15.01
CA ARG A 419 -18.64 14.32 15.25
C ARG A 419 -19.84 14.95 14.57
N GLY A 420 -20.31 14.34 13.50
CA GLY A 420 -21.54 14.69 12.84
C GLY A 420 -22.80 14.26 13.61
N GLY A 421 -22.70 13.43 14.66
CA GLY A 421 -23.84 12.92 15.42
C GLY A 421 -24.61 11.80 14.69
N LEU A 422 -23.91 10.94 13.95
CA LEU A 422 -24.43 9.70 13.32
C LEU A 422 -23.84 8.48 14.02
#